data_0c4bd93a51c2ab4bc8c198b306047a31
#
_entry.id   0c4bd93a51c2ab4bc8c198b306047a31
#
_cell.length_a   1.000
_cell.length_b   1.000
_cell.length_c   1.000
_cell.angle_alpha   90.00
_cell.angle_beta   90.00
_cell.angle_gamma   90.00
#
_symmetry.space_group_name_H-M   'P 1'
#
loop_
_entity.id
_entity.type
_entity.pdbx_description
1 polymer ?
#
loop_
_entity_poly.entity_id
_entity_poly.type
_entity_poly.pdbx_seq_one_letter_code
_entity_poly.pdbx_strand_id
1 'polypeptide(L)'
;MKACVAALSTMIMFLGVSLAFGTQGKEPRYKYQKDGLVYAEIAKAPEKARAKRNPMDNDPDALAAGANLFEQHCSECHGDVGEGGKKGPSLLAREVQNAEPGAIFWILTNGVVRRGMPVWSKLPEPQRWQLVRYIKSLGGVP
;
A
#
# COMPACT_ATOMS: atom_id res chain seq x y z
N MET A 1 75.07 -24.71 30.04
CA MET A 1 73.84 -24.57 30.83
C MET A 1 73.14 -23.35 30.27
N LYS A 2 72.16 -23.51 29.41
CA LYS A 2 71.44 -22.44 28.73
C LYS A 2 69.94 -22.64 28.98
N ALA A 3 69.34 -21.72 29.73
CA ALA A 3 67.91 -21.74 29.99
C ALA A 3 67.16 -21.11 28.80
N CYS A 4 66.19 -21.84 28.22
CA CYS A 4 65.28 -21.35 27.24
C CYS A 4 64.04 -20.77 27.97
N VAL A 5 63.82 -19.48 27.78
CA VAL A 5 62.60 -18.81 28.24
C VAL A 5 61.56 -18.89 27.10
N ALA A 6 60.49 -19.60 27.32
CA ALA A 6 59.37 -19.69 26.40
C ALA A 6 58.41 -18.52 26.69
N ALA A 7 58.24 -17.63 25.70
CA ALA A 7 57.26 -16.58 25.72
C ALA A 7 55.87 -17.12 25.35
N LEU A 8 54.92 -17.10 26.29
CA LEU A 8 53.50 -17.31 26.02
C LEU A 8 52.90 -16.06 25.41
N SER A 9 52.54 -16.13 24.15
CA SER A 9 51.77 -15.08 23.49
C SER A 9 50.28 -15.36 23.71
N THR A 10 49.64 -14.64 24.56
CA THR A 10 48.17 -14.67 24.76
C THR A 10 47.47 -13.87 23.70
N MET A 11 46.87 -14.57 22.75
CA MET A 11 46.03 -14.03 21.71
C MET A 11 44.65 -13.76 22.28
N ILE A 12 44.33 -12.49 22.56
CA ILE A 12 43.01 -12.06 22.97
C ILE A 12 42.12 -11.95 21.74
N MET A 13 41.21 -12.92 21.59
CA MET A 13 40.13 -12.88 20.61
C MET A 13 39.06 -11.87 21.07
N PHE A 14 39.01 -10.72 20.43
CA PHE A 14 37.87 -9.81 20.55
C PHE A 14 36.71 -10.39 19.77
N LEU A 15 35.75 -11.03 20.45
CA LEU A 15 34.43 -11.30 19.89
C LEU A 15 33.68 -9.96 19.79
N GLY A 16 33.69 -9.38 18.60
CA GLY A 16 32.83 -8.24 18.27
C GLY A 16 31.38 -8.67 18.22
N VAL A 17 30.63 -8.46 19.30
CA VAL A 17 29.16 -8.56 19.27
C VAL A 17 28.63 -7.33 18.55
N SER A 18 28.35 -7.49 17.25
CA SER A 18 27.59 -6.51 16.48
C SER A 18 26.14 -6.51 16.98
N LEU A 19 25.80 -5.59 17.86
CA LEU A 19 24.42 -5.26 18.20
C LEU A 19 23.80 -4.58 16.96
N ALA A 20 23.16 -5.35 16.09
CA ALA A 20 22.28 -4.84 15.08
C ALA A 20 21.07 -4.21 15.81
N PHE A 21 21.11 -2.89 15.99
CA PHE A 21 19.93 -2.10 16.35
C PHE A 21 18.99 -2.16 15.12
N GLY A 22 18.13 -3.18 15.11
CA GLY A 22 16.96 -3.18 14.25
C GLY A 22 16.04 -2.04 14.70
N THR A 23 16.08 -0.92 14.00
CA THR A 23 15.02 0.09 14.10
C THR A 23 13.75 -0.57 13.58
N GLN A 24 12.99 -1.18 14.50
CA GLN A 24 11.61 -1.53 14.23
C GLN A 24 10.87 -0.22 14.05
N GLY A 25 10.78 0.24 12.81
CA GLY A 25 9.89 1.31 12.41
C GLY A 25 8.50 0.91 12.89
N LYS A 26 7.98 1.65 13.88
CA LYS A 26 6.61 1.49 14.35
C LYS A 26 5.72 1.85 13.16
N GLU A 27 5.26 0.85 12.43
CA GLU A 27 4.22 1.00 11.41
C GLU A 27 3.08 1.83 12.02
N PRO A 28 2.65 2.91 11.37
CA PRO A 28 1.54 3.70 11.88
C PRO A 28 0.32 2.79 11.96
N ARG A 29 -0.05 2.41 13.17
CA ARG A 29 -1.24 1.59 13.43
C ARG A 29 -2.47 2.44 13.18
N TYR A 30 -2.96 2.45 11.96
CA TYR A 30 -4.26 3.02 11.67
C TYR A 30 -5.35 2.23 12.38
N LYS A 31 -6.26 2.95 13.01
CA LYS A 31 -7.39 2.40 13.77
C LYS A 31 -8.27 1.45 12.94
N TYR A 32 -8.20 1.58 11.59
CA TYR A 32 -8.90 0.73 10.62
C TYR A 32 -8.19 -0.59 10.29
N GLN A 33 -6.91 -0.74 10.64
CA GLN A 33 -6.16 -2.00 10.41
C GLN A 33 -6.57 -3.13 11.36
N LYS A 34 -7.36 -2.82 12.39
CA LYS A 34 -7.77 -3.82 13.39
C LYS A 34 -8.76 -4.86 12.86
N ASP A 35 -9.44 -4.54 11.76
CA ASP A 35 -10.43 -5.44 11.18
C ASP A 35 -10.07 -5.64 9.70
N GLY A 36 -9.50 -6.79 9.34
CA GLY A 36 -9.36 -7.24 7.94
C GLY A 36 -10.67 -7.14 7.14
N LEU A 37 -11.77 -6.91 7.86
CA LEU A 37 -13.12 -6.65 7.36
C LEU A 37 -13.24 -5.36 6.53
N VAL A 38 -12.36 -4.36 6.71
CA VAL A 38 -12.44 -3.12 5.91
C VAL A 38 -12.13 -3.39 4.44
N TYR A 39 -11.20 -4.30 4.19
CA TYR A 39 -10.80 -4.68 2.83
C TYR A 39 -11.64 -5.85 2.27
N ALA A 40 -12.43 -6.53 3.12
CA ALA A 40 -13.30 -7.62 2.67
C ALA A 40 -14.35 -7.17 1.63
N GLU A 41 -14.62 -5.86 1.54
CA GLU A 41 -15.51 -5.32 0.51
C GLU A 41 -14.93 -5.50 -0.91
N ILE A 42 -13.60 -5.49 -1.07
CA ILE A 42 -12.94 -5.74 -2.36
C ILE A 42 -13.25 -7.15 -2.87
N ALA A 43 -13.24 -8.13 -1.97
CA ALA A 43 -13.54 -9.52 -2.32
C ALA A 43 -14.99 -9.74 -2.75
N LYS A 44 -15.90 -8.80 -2.47
CA LYS A 44 -17.31 -8.86 -2.90
C LYS A 44 -17.52 -8.47 -4.36
N ALA A 45 -16.48 -7.93 -5.02
CA ALA A 45 -16.55 -7.63 -6.45
C ALA A 45 -16.87 -8.91 -7.24
N PRO A 46 -17.93 -8.94 -8.07
CA PRO A 46 -18.27 -10.10 -8.88
C PRO A 46 -17.10 -10.49 -9.79
N GLU A 47 -16.98 -11.78 -10.09
CA GLU A 47 -15.92 -12.30 -10.95
C GLU A 47 -15.83 -11.55 -12.29
N LYS A 48 -16.97 -11.29 -12.94
CA LYS A 48 -17.03 -10.48 -14.18
C LYS A 48 -16.46 -9.08 -14.01
N ALA A 49 -16.59 -8.48 -12.83
CA ALA A 49 -16.00 -7.15 -12.56
C ALA A 49 -14.49 -7.27 -12.33
N ARG A 50 -14.06 -8.26 -11.53
CA ARG A 50 -12.63 -8.51 -11.24
C ARG A 50 -11.84 -8.82 -12.49
N ALA A 51 -12.42 -9.57 -13.45
CA ALA A 51 -11.78 -9.92 -14.72
C ALA A 51 -11.51 -8.72 -15.65
N LYS A 52 -12.08 -7.54 -15.36
CA LYS A 52 -11.84 -6.34 -16.17
C LYS A 52 -10.41 -5.85 -15.98
N ARG A 53 -9.71 -5.60 -17.07
CA ARG A 53 -8.41 -4.95 -17.10
C ARG A 53 -8.60 -3.44 -17.22
N ASN A 54 -7.66 -2.68 -16.69
CA ASN A 54 -7.68 -1.24 -16.88
C ASN A 54 -7.25 -0.91 -18.32
N PRO A 55 -8.12 -0.29 -19.13
CA PRO A 55 -7.75 0.07 -20.49
C PRO A 55 -6.68 1.17 -20.57
N MET A 56 -6.37 1.83 -19.44
CA MET A 56 -5.43 2.94 -19.35
C MET A 56 -4.11 2.58 -18.66
N ASP A 57 -3.81 1.27 -18.49
CA ASP A 57 -2.58 0.85 -17.79
C ASP A 57 -1.30 1.33 -18.48
N ASN A 58 -1.33 1.48 -19.81
CA ASN A 58 -0.19 1.93 -20.61
C ASN A 58 -0.28 3.42 -21.02
N ASP A 59 -1.26 4.14 -20.52
CA ASP A 59 -1.43 5.57 -20.82
C ASP A 59 -0.66 6.42 -19.79
N PRO A 60 0.42 7.13 -20.19
CA PRO A 60 1.19 7.94 -19.27
C PRO A 60 0.39 9.10 -18.68
N ASP A 61 -0.54 9.66 -19.44
CA ASP A 61 -1.36 10.80 -19.01
C ASP A 61 -2.42 10.37 -17.98
N ALA A 62 -2.84 9.11 -18.04
CA ALA A 62 -3.82 8.56 -17.11
C ALA A 62 -3.32 8.55 -15.66
N LEU A 63 -2.01 8.40 -15.43
CA LEU A 63 -1.43 8.44 -14.10
C LEU A 63 -1.55 9.84 -13.48
N ALA A 64 -1.15 10.88 -14.21
CA ALA A 64 -1.21 12.27 -13.76
C ALA A 64 -2.68 12.72 -13.56
N ALA A 65 -3.56 12.37 -14.50
CA ALA A 65 -4.99 12.64 -14.39
C ALA A 65 -5.61 11.95 -13.17
N GLY A 66 -5.24 10.69 -12.92
CA GLY A 66 -5.66 9.93 -11.75
C GLY A 66 -5.20 10.54 -10.44
N ALA A 67 -3.96 11.06 -10.38
CA ALA A 67 -3.44 11.78 -9.20
C ALA A 67 -4.26 13.04 -8.89
N ASN A 68 -4.56 13.84 -9.91
CA ASN A 68 -5.38 15.05 -9.74
C ASN A 68 -6.81 14.71 -9.27
N LEU A 69 -7.42 13.66 -9.82
CA LEU A 69 -8.74 13.21 -9.38
C LEU A 69 -8.71 12.68 -7.94
N PHE A 70 -7.63 12.00 -7.56
CA PHE A 70 -7.44 11.49 -6.21
C PHE A 70 -7.35 12.63 -5.20
N GLU A 71 -6.55 13.63 -5.48
CA GLU A 71 -6.42 14.82 -4.64
C GLU A 71 -7.78 15.50 -4.41
N GLN A 72 -8.58 15.66 -5.48
CA GLN A 72 -9.86 16.34 -5.43
C GLN A 72 -10.95 15.56 -4.70
N HIS A 73 -10.94 14.24 -4.74
CA HIS A 73 -12.08 13.42 -4.35
C HIS A 73 -11.80 12.38 -3.27
N CYS A 74 -10.53 12.04 -3.04
CA CYS A 74 -10.15 10.86 -2.24
C CYS A 74 -9.24 11.19 -1.06
N SER A 75 -8.34 12.17 -1.21
CA SER A 75 -7.29 12.51 -0.24
C SER A 75 -7.84 12.88 1.13
N GLU A 76 -8.97 13.59 1.20
CA GLU A 76 -9.59 13.98 2.48
C GLU A 76 -9.87 12.77 3.41
N CYS A 77 -10.16 11.60 2.82
CA CYS A 77 -10.46 10.40 3.58
C CYS A 77 -9.27 9.43 3.64
N HIS A 78 -8.56 9.28 2.51
CA HIS A 78 -7.53 8.26 2.35
C HIS A 78 -6.11 8.76 2.60
N GLY A 79 -5.94 10.06 2.92
CA GLY A 79 -4.62 10.70 3.05
C GLY A 79 -4.07 11.15 1.71
N ASP A 80 -3.11 12.10 1.72
CA ASP A 80 -2.60 12.76 0.50
C ASP A 80 -1.90 11.81 -0.46
N VAL A 81 -1.26 10.76 0.08
CA VAL A 81 -0.59 9.70 -0.67
C VAL A 81 -1.25 8.33 -0.49
N GLY A 82 -2.49 8.30 -0.05
CA GLY A 82 -3.24 7.07 0.15
C GLY A 82 -2.87 6.28 1.41
N GLU A 83 -2.18 6.89 2.35
CA GLU A 83 -1.72 6.26 3.61
C GLU A 83 -2.88 5.90 4.55
N GLY A 84 -4.07 6.46 4.30
CA GLY A 84 -5.23 6.27 5.14
C GLY A 84 -5.29 7.25 6.31
N GLY A 85 -6.37 7.19 7.07
CA GLY A 85 -6.57 8.09 8.21
C GLY A 85 -7.77 7.72 9.07
N LYS A 86 -8.31 8.72 9.75
CA LYS A 86 -9.48 8.53 10.63
C LYS A 86 -10.77 8.25 9.84
N LYS A 87 -10.85 8.74 8.60
CA LYS A 87 -12.06 8.69 7.75
C LYS A 87 -12.05 7.52 6.77
N GLY A 88 -10.87 7.06 6.33
CA GLY A 88 -10.74 6.00 5.34
C GLY A 88 -9.52 5.11 5.56
N PRO A 89 -9.54 3.87 5.05
CA PRO A 89 -8.42 2.95 5.17
C PRO A 89 -7.26 3.33 4.26
N SER A 90 -6.07 2.78 4.58
CA SER A 90 -4.89 2.90 3.72
C SER A 90 -5.10 2.22 2.38
N LEU A 91 -4.79 2.91 1.30
CA LEU A 91 -4.76 2.34 -0.05
C LEU A 91 -3.41 1.71 -0.38
N LEU A 92 -2.40 1.91 0.48
CA LEU A 92 -1.10 1.23 0.41
C LEU A 92 -1.17 -0.22 0.93
N ALA A 93 -2.29 -0.60 1.55
CA ALA A 93 -2.46 -1.94 2.10
C ALA A 93 -2.36 -3.01 1.01
N ARG A 94 -1.74 -4.16 1.37
CA ARG A 94 -1.53 -5.28 0.45
C ARG A 94 -2.82 -5.78 -0.20
N GLU A 95 -3.92 -5.72 0.53
CA GLU A 95 -5.25 -6.12 0.06
C GLU A 95 -5.72 -5.25 -1.11
N VAL A 96 -5.40 -3.96 -1.11
CA VAL A 96 -5.69 -3.03 -2.21
C VAL A 96 -4.69 -3.22 -3.34
N GLN A 97 -3.40 -3.29 -3.00
CA GLN A 97 -2.34 -3.36 -3.99
C GLN A 97 -2.31 -4.70 -4.75
N ASN A 98 -2.73 -5.79 -4.11
CA ASN A 98 -2.85 -7.11 -4.74
C ASN A 98 -4.22 -7.34 -5.40
N ALA A 99 -5.20 -6.44 -5.18
CA ALA A 99 -6.51 -6.57 -5.82
C ALA A 99 -6.43 -6.39 -7.34
N GLU A 100 -7.28 -7.11 -8.06
CA GLU A 100 -7.43 -6.89 -9.49
C GLU A 100 -7.94 -5.47 -9.78
N PRO A 101 -7.44 -4.81 -10.83
CA PRO A 101 -7.90 -3.45 -11.19
C PRO A 101 -9.42 -3.34 -11.32
N GLY A 102 -10.06 -4.37 -11.86
CA GLY A 102 -11.52 -4.42 -11.99
C GLY A 102 -12.27 -4.48 -10.67
N ALA A 103 -11.67 -5.05 -9.61
CA ALA A 103 -12.26 -5.06 -8.27
C ALA A 103 -12.24 -3.64 -7.67
N ILE A 104 -11.12 -2.92 -7.82
CA ILE A 104 -11.02 -1.52 -7.37
C ILE A 104 -11.99 -0.63 -8.14
N PHE A 105 -12.08 -0.82 -9.46
CA PHE A 105 -13.05 -0.12 -10.30
C PHE A 105 -14.49 -0.36 -9.83
N TRP A 106 -14.81 -1.61 -9.45
CA TRP A 106 -16.13 -1.96 -8.91
C TRP A 106 -16.40 -1.25 -7.57
N ILE A 107 -15.41 -1.19 -6.67
CA ILE A 107 -15.52 -0.44 -5.41
C ILE A 107 -15.78 1.04 -5.68
N LEU A 108 -15.04 1.68 -6.59
CA LEU A 108 -15.27 3.07 -6.97
C LEU A 108 -16.69 3.28 -7.52
N THR A 109 -17.14 2.35 -8.36
CA THR A 109 -18.46 2.45 -8.97
C THR A 109 -19.60 2.33 -7.98
N ASN A 110 -19.49 1.43 -6.98
CA ASN A 110 -20.58 1.11 -6.07
C ASN A 110 -20.43 1.77 -4.69
N GLY A 111 -19.23 2.28 -4.37
CA GLY A 111 -18.91 2.78 -3.04
C GLY A 111 -18.91 1.69 -1.97
N VAL A 112 -18.64 2.10 -0.75
CA VAL A 112 -18.82 1.29 0.47
C VAL A 112 -19.62 2.14 1.45
N VAL A 113 -20.86 2.46 1.07
CA VAL A 113 -21.70 3.47 1.72
C VAL A 113 -21.86 3.21 3.21
N ARG A 114 -22.02 1.94 3.62
CA ARG A 114 -22.13 1.55 5.03
C ARG A 114 -20.90 1.89 5.87
N ARG A 115 -19.75 2.15 5.23
CA ARG A 115 -18.48 2.54 5.85
C ARG A 115 -18.07 3.98 5.54
N GLY A 116 -18.99 4.75 4.92
CA GLY A 116 -18.78 6.16 4.63
C GLY A 116 -18.14 6.46 3.27
N MET A 117 -17.75 5.45 2.48
CA MET A 117 -17.23 5.69 1.14
C MET A 117 -18.37 5.91 0.14
N PRO A 118 -18.46 7.09 -0.50
CA PRO A 118 -19.53 7.38 -1.44
C PRO A 118 -19.43 6.59 -2.74
N VAL A 119 -20.53 6.61 -3.51
CA VAL A 119 -20.61 6.06 -4.85
C VAL A 119 -20.02 7.05 -5.85
N TRP A 120 -19.06 6.60 -6.66
CA TRP A 120 -18.39 7.43 -7.68
C TRP A 120 -18.85 7.15 -9.11
N SER A 121 -20.01 6.49 -9.30
CA SER A 121 -20.57 6.20 -10.62
C SER A 121 -20.92 7.45 -11.44
N LYS A 122 -21.01 8.63 -10.80
CA LYS A 122 -21.20 9.92 -11.51
C LYS A 122 -19.93 10.39 -12.22
N LEU A 123 -18.74 9.96 -11.77
CA LEU A 123 -17.52 10.20 -12.54
C LEU A 123 -17.59 9.37 -13.84
N PRO A 124 -17.21 9.95 -14.98
CA PRO A 124 -17.07 9.21 -16.23
C PRO A 124 -16.23 7.94 -16.08
N GLU A 125 -16.55 6.90 -16.81
CA GLU A 125 -15.80 5.63 -16.75
C GLU A 125 -14.30 5.79 -16.93
N PRO A 126 -13.80 6.59 -17.90
CA PRO A 126 -12.37 6.84 -18.06
C PRO A 126 -11.72 7.42 -16.79
N GLN A 127 -12.37 8.38 -16.12
CA GLN A 127 -11.84 9.00 -14.90
C GLN A 127 -11.74 7.99 -13.75
N ARG A 128 -12.69 7.07 -13.63
CA ARG A 128 -12.59 5.98 -12.65
C ARG A 128 -11.43 5.02 -12.95
N TRP A 129 -11.14 4.75 -14.23
CA TRP A 129 -9.97 3.97 -14.61
C TRP A 129 -8.65 4.70 -14.39
N GLN A 130 -8.60 6.02 -14.58
CA GLN A 130 -7.46 6.86 -14.19
C GLN A 130 -7.21 6.79 -12.68
N LEU A 131 -8.26 6.87 -11.86
CA LEU A 131 -8.15 6.67 -10.41
C LEU A 131 -7.60 5.28 -10.07
N VAL A 132 -8.08 4.22 -10.72
CA VAL A 132 -7.54 2.86 -10.52
C VAL A 132 -6.06 2.80 -10.86
N ARG A 133 -5.64 3.41 -11.98
CA ARG A 133 -4.23 3.50 -12.38
C ARG A 133 -3.37 4.14 -11.30
N TYR A 134 -3.81 5.29 -10.79
CA TYR A 134 -3.10 6.00 -9.71
C TYR A 134 -3.07 5.19 -8.42
N ILE A 135 -4.20 4.66 -7.95
CA ILE A 135 -4.26 3.84 -6.73
C ILE A 135 -3.29 2.66 -6.81
N LYS A 136 -3.21 1.99 -7.94
CA LYS A 136 -2.27 0.87 -8.14
C LYS A 136 -0.80 1.30 -8.15
N SER A 137 -0.49 2.53 -8.57
CA SER A 137 0.87 3.07 -8.54
C SER A 137 1.36 3.41 -7.14
N LEU A 138 0.47 3.61 -6.17
CA LEU A 138 0.82 3.93 -4.78
C LEU A 138 1.59 2.78 -4.09
N GLY A 139 1.47 1.56 -4.57
CA GLY A 139 2.18 0.39 -4.04
C GLY A 139 3.66 0.32 -4.40
N GLY A 140 4.19 1.26 -5.17
CA GLY A 140 5.62 1.36 -5.48
C GLY A 140 6.17 0.25 -6.39
N VAL A 141 5.31 -0.51 -7.07
CA VAL A 141 5.72 -1.48 -8.10
C VAL A 141 5.35 -0.88 -9.45
N PRO A 142 6.34 -0.66 -10.33
CA PRO A 142 6.10 -0.26 -11.71
C PRO A 142 5.36 -1.34 -12.48
#